data_de571f298422e6299dfc74ae5b787642
#
_entry.id   de571f298422e6299dfc74ae5b787642
#
_cell.length_a   1.000
_cell.length_b   1.000
_cell.length_c   1.000
_cell.angle_alpha   90.00
_cell.angle_beta   90.00
_cell.angle_gamma   90.00
#
_symmetry.space_group_name_H-M   'P 1'
#
loop_
_entity.id
_entity.type
_entity.pdbx_description
1 polymer ?
#
loop_
_entity_poly.entity_id
_entity_poly.type
_entity_poly.pdbx_seq_one_letter_code
_entity_poly.pdbx_strand_id
1 'polypeptide(L)'
;MADYKSSSEPRSEGINILQGRFLPDSQPKDSSVARELHLEVNLSNLSQELSKLLLSKHKDYGPKNISLAPGGAINGLRVRMHDKLARINNLVDSGASPEHESLEDSFKDMANYAIIGLLVLRGKWDNE
;
A
#
# COMPACT_ATOMS: atom_id res chain seq x y z
N MET A 1 -10.66 0.42 18.72
CA MET A 1 -10.44 0.24 17.63
C MET A 1 -11.24 0.95 16.73
N ALA A 2 -10.84 1.50 16.02
CA ALA A 2 -11.43 2.30 15.26
C ALA A 2 -12.37 1.69 14.48
N ASP A 3 -13.40 2.10 14.40
CA ASP A 3 -14.21 1.48 13.61
C ASP A 3 -13.94 1.90 12.33
N TYR A 4 -13.46 1.24 11.54
CA TYR A 4 -13.18 1.41 10.33
C TYR A 4 -14.43 1.38 9.63
N LYS A 5 -15.19 2.28 9.59
CA LYS A 5 -16.32 2.22 8.96
C LYS A 5 -16.15 2.40 7.64
N SER A 6 -16.02 1.67 6.97
CA SER A 6 -15.80 1.67 5.68
C SER A 6 -16.97 2.04 5.05
N SER A 7 -17.22 2.97 4.75
CA SER A 7 -18.25 3.24 4.12
C SER A 7 -18.43 2.76 2.99
N SER A 8 -18.58 2.11 2.62
CA SER A 8 -18.63 1.47 1.56
C SER A 8 -19.59 1.60 0.60
N GLU A 9 -20.54 1.89 0.65
CA GLU A 9 -21.43 1.79 -0.29
C GLU A 9 -21.13 2.15 -1.61
N PRO A 10 -20.91 3.12 -1.93
CA PRO A 10 -20.86 3.49 -3.27
C PRO A 10 -20.05 2.72 -4.09
N ARG A 11 -19.29 2.06 -3.57
CA ARG A 11 -18.48 1.35 -4.34
C ARG A 11 -19.12 0.50 -5.23
N SER A 12 -20.19 0.17 -5.00
CA SER A 12 -20.75 -0.82 -5.86
C SER A 12 -20.69 -0.32 -7.26
N GLU A 13 -20.72 0.95 -7.47
CA GLU A 13 -20.62 1.34 -8.79
C GLU A 13 -19.28 1.14 -9.30
N GLY A 14 -18.27 1.38 -8.59
CA GLY A 14 -16.94 1.12 -9.06
C GLY A 14 -16.79 -0.31 -9.42
N ILE A 15 -17.35 -1.16 -8.64
CA ILE A 15 -17.23 -2.54 -8.95
C ILE A 15 -17.90 -2.85 -10.23
N ASN A 16 -19.04 -2.26 -10.46
CA ASN A 16 -19.71 -2.56 -11.69
C ASN A 16 -18.90 -2.12 -12.88
N ILE A 17 -18.26 -1.01 -12.78
CA ILE A 17 -17.47 -0.60 -13.87
C ILE A 17 -16.36 -1.55 -14.13
N LEU A 18 -15.72 -1.99 -13.12
CA LEU A 18 -14.65 -2.89 -13.32
C LEU A 18 -15.15 -4.15 -13.91
N GLN A 19 -16.30 -4.54 -13.59
CA GLN A 19 -16.73 -5.74 -14.08
C GLN A 19 -17.52 -5.59 -15.25
N GLY A 20 -17.69 -4.42 -15.70
CA GLY A 20 -18.43 -4.28 -16.87
C GLY A 20 -18.08 -5.23 -17.87
N ARG A 21 -16.94 -5.77 -17.80
CA ARG A 21 -16.57 -6.64 -18.76
C ARG A 21 -16.97 -7.96 -18.39
N PHE A 22 -17.52 -8.30 -17.34
CA PHE A 22 -17.77 -9.62 -17.11
C PHE A 22 -19.04 -9.75 -16.48
N LEU A 23 -19.74 -10.49 -16.53
CA LEU A 23 -20.87 -10.92 -15.94
C LEU A 23 -21.79 -10.04 -15.45
N PRO A 24 -22.30 -9.39 -16.10
CA PRO A 24 -23.20 -8.53 -15.72
C PRO A 24 -24.27 -8.94 -14.83
N ASP A 25 -25.06 -9.65 -15.25
CA ASP A 25 -26.10 -9.95 -14.48
C ASP A 25 -25.95 -10.92 -13.49
N SER A 26 -24.96 -11.57 -13.42
CA SER A 26 -24.89 -12.62 -12.55
C SER A 26 -24.25 -12.24 -11.35
N GLN A 27 -24.83 -12.01 -10.33
CA GLN A 27 -24.22 -11.83 -9.11
C GLN A 27 -23.88 -13.14 -8.52
N PRO A 28 -22.75 -13.31 -7.93
CA PRO A 28 -22.36 -14.56 -7.32
C PRO A 28 -23.32 -14.83 -6.20
N LYS A 29 -23.91 -15.96 -6.20
CA LYS A 29 -24.79 -16.29 -5.15
C LYS A 29 -24.03 -16.80 -3.97
N ASP A 30 -22.83 -17.29 -4.11
CA ASP A 30 -22.06 -17.81 -3.04
C ASP A 30 -21.39 -16.63 -2.36
N SER A 31 -21.61 -16.43 -1.10
CA SER A 31 -21.05 -15.30 -0.41
C SER A 31 -19.55 -15.36 -0.34
N SER A 32 -18.92 -16.52 -0.39
CA SER A 32 -17.47 -16.57 -0.37
C SER A 32 -16.91 -16.05 -1.69
N VAL A 33 -17.59 -16.32 -2.79
CA VAL A 33 -17.15 -15.81 -4.09
C VAL A 33 -17.31 -14.29 -4.10
N ALA A 34 -18.42 -13.79 -3.57
CA ALA A 34 -18.62 -12.35 -3.53
C ALA A 34 -17.57 -11.68 -2.67
N ARG A 35 -17.16 -12.30 -1.57
CA ARG A 35 -16.14 -11.71 -0.74
C ARG A 35 -14.81 -11.70 -1.45
N GLU A 36 -14.50 -12.74 -2.22
CA GLU A 36 -13.27 -12.75 -2.95
C GLU A 36 -13.24 -11.69 -4.03
N LEU A 37 -14.34 -11.47 -4.70
CA LEU A 37 -14.38 -10.43 -5.71
C LEU A 37 -14.18 -9.05 -5.09
N HIS A 38 -14.78 -8.82 -3.93
CA HIS A 38 -14.59 -7.55 -3.27
C HIS A 38 -13.14 -7.38 -2.84
N LEU A 39 -12.51 -8.44 -2.38
CA LEU A 39 -11.12 -8.36 -1.98
C LEU A 39 -10.23 -8.05 -3.18
N GLU A 40 -10.49 -8.67 -4.32
CA GLU A 40 -9.70 -8.41 -5.51
C GLU A 40 -9.80 -6.94 -5.93
N VAL A 41 -10.99 -6.38 -5.91
CA VAL A 41 -11.17 -5.00 -6.26
C VAL A 41 -10.46 -4.09 -5.26
N ASN A 42 -10.58 -4.40 -3.97
CA ASN A 42 -9.94 -3.59 -2.95
C ASN A 42 -8.41 -3.65 -3.07
N LEU A 43 -7.86 -4.82 -3.37
CA LEU A 43 -6.43 -4.94 -3.57
C LEU A 43 -5.96 -4.17 -4.79
N SER A 44 -6.73 -4.21 -5.86
CA SER A 44 -6.38 -3.48 -7.06
C SER A 44 -6.37 -1.98 -6.79
N ASN A 45 -7.38 -1.49 -6.10
CA ASN A 45 -7.48 -0.08 -5.80
C ASN A 45 -6.34 0.36 -4.88
N LEU A 46 -6.03 -0.43 -3.87
CA LEU A 46 -4.95 -0.11 -2.95
C LEU A 46 -3.60 -0.14 -3.66
N SER A 47 -3.40 -1.12 -4.54
CA SER A 47 -2.14 -1.19 -5.29
C SER A 47 -1.94 0.04 -6.14
N GLN A 48 -3.00 0.54 -6.75
CA GLN A 48 -2.91 1.74 -7.55
C GLN A 48 -2.61 2.95 -6.68
N GLU A 49 -3.22 3.02 -5.52
CA GLU A 49 -2.97 4.12 -4.60
C GLU A 49 -1.51 4.12 -4.16
N LEU A 50 -0.97 2.96 -3.80
CA LEU A 50 0.42 2.86 -3.37
C LEU A 50 1.38 3.22 -4.50
N SER A 51 1.07 2.80 -5.73
CA SER A 51 1.91 3.13 -6.87
C SER A 51 1.93 4.63 -7.12
N LYS A 52 0.79 5.29 -7.02
CA LYS A 52 0.73 6.72 -7.23
C LYS A 52 1.52 7.45 -6.16
N LEU A 53 1.42 6.99 -4.91
CA LEU A 53 2.14 7.61 -3.82
C LEU A 53 3.65 7.45 -4.03
N LEU A 54 4.08 6.27 -4.43
CA LEU A 54 5.49 6.00 -4.65
C LEU A 54 6.02 6.89 -5.77
N LEU A 55 5.30 6.96 -6.87
CA LEU A 55 5.73 7.78 -7.99
C LEU A 55 5.76 9.27 -7.63
N SER A 56 4.82 9.70 -6.83
CA SER A 56 4.78 11.09 -6.40
C SER A 56 6.02 11.41 -5.55
N LYS A 57 6.34 10.54 -4.61
CA LYS A 57 7.53 10.77 -3.78
C LYS A 57 8.81 10.65 -4.59
N HIS A 58 8.81 9.77 -5.57
CA HIS A 58 9.99 9.59 -6.40
C HIS A 58 10.33 10.85 -7.17
N LYS A 59 9.36 11.67 -7.50
CA LYS A 59 9.63 12.92 -8.18
C LYS A 59 10.45 13.85 -7.31
N ASP A 60 10.23 13.82 -6.01
CA ASP A 60 10.96 14.68 -5.12
C ASP A 60 12.32 14.10 -4.75
N TYR A 61 12.36 12.82 -4.47
CA TYR A 61 13.58 12.23 -3.96
C TYR A 61 14.51 11.70 -5.04
N GLY A 62 13.99 11.29 -6.17
CA GLY A 62 14.76 10.62 -7.19
C GLY A 62 15.17 9.23 -6.71
N PRO A 63 15.91 8.48 -7.50
CA PRO A 63 16.28 7.12 -7.13
C PRO A 63 17.49 7.02 -6.22
N LYS A 64 18.33 8.06 -6.18
CA LYS A 64 19.62 7.95 -5.50
C LYS A 64 19.52 7.88 -3.99
N ASN A 65 18.45 8.39 -3.42
CA ASN A 65 18.28 8.29 -1.98
C ASN A 65 18.17 6.83 -1.54
N ILE A 66 17.84 5.94 -2.46
CA ILE A 66 17.79 4.51 -2.20
C ILE A 66 19.10 3.88 -2.67
N SER A 67 19.48 4.12 -3.93
CA SER A 67 20.61 3.40 -4.49
C SER A 67 21.93 3.79 -3.85
N LEU A 68 22.05 5.01 -3.35
CA LEU A 68 23.28 5.45 -2.71
C LEU A 68 23.18 5.54 -1.20
N ALA A 69 22.23 4.86 -0.61
CA ALA A 69 22.11 4.88 0.83
C ALA A 69 23.35 4.25 1.47
N PRO A 70 23.82 4.77 2.60
CA PRO A 70 24.96 4.19 3.27
C PRO A 70 24.73 2.72 3.59
N GLY A 71 25.68 1.91 3.29
CA GLY A 71 25.55 0.47 3.48
C GLY A 71 24.81 -0.24 2.36
N GLY A 72 24.43 0.50 1.32
CA GLY A 72 23.76 -0.08 0.17
C GLY A 72 22.25 0.06 0.23
N ALA A 73 21.61 -0.11 -0.90
CA ALA A 73 20.18 0.11 -1.03
C ALA A 73 19.36 -0.76 -0.08
N ILE A 74 19.68 -2.03 -0.03
CA ILE A 74 18.92 -2.96 0.81
C ILE A 74 19.10 -2.62 2.29
N ASN A 75 20.31 -2.24 2.69
CA ASN A 75 20.52 -1.88 4.08
C ASN A 75 19.76 -0.60 4.42
N GLY A 76 19.77 0.38 3.53
CA GLY A 76 19.01 1.60 3.75
C GLY A 76 17.53 1.34 3.88
N LEU A 77 17.01 0.42 3.07
CA LEU A 77 15.59 0.08 3.15
C LEU A 77 15.28 -0.63 4.47
N ARG A 78 16.19 -1.51 4.91
CA ARG A 78 16.00 -2.17 6.20
C ARG A 78 15.86 -1.16 7.32
N VAL A 79 16.70 -0.15 7.33
CA VAL A 79 16.67 0.87 8.37
C VAL A 79 15.37 1.65 8.31
N ARG A 80 14.94 2.02 7.10
CA ARG A 80 13.69 2.77 6.96
C ARG A 80 12.50 1.95 7.38
N MET A 81 12.48 0.67 7.03
CA MET A 81 11.38 -0.18 7.42
C MET A 81 11.37 -0.39 8.94
N HIS A 82 12.56 -0.46 9.53
CA HIS A 82 12.65 -0.61 10.98
C HIS A 82 12.05 0.61 11.67
N ASP A 83 12.33 1.81 11.18
CA ASP A 83 11.76 3.01 11.77
C ASP A 83 10.24 3.01 11.71
N LYS A 84 9.68 2.59 10.59
CA LYS A 84 8.23 2.54 10.46
C LYS A 84 7.63 1.47 11.36
N LEU A 85 8.30 0.33 11.48
CA LEU A 85 7.81 -0.72 12.36
C LEU A 85 7.86 -0.26 13.81
N ALA A 86 8.94 0.41 14.21
CA ALA A 86 9.05 0.90 15.57
C ALA A 86 7.94 1.90 15.86
N ARG A 87 7.60 2.74 14.88
CA ARG A 87 6.54 3.71 15.06
C ARG A 87 5.19 3.03 15.17
N ILE A 88 4.94 2.02 14.35
CA ILE A 88 3.69 1.26 14.43
C ILE A 88 3.58 0.61 15.81
N ASN A 89 4.64 -0.02 16.26
CA ASN A 89 4.62 -0.68 17.57
C ASN A 89 4.32 0.33 18.69
N ASN A 90 4.97 1.48 18.64
CA ASN A 90 4.75 2.48 19.67
C ASN A 90 3.31 3.00 19.67
N LEU A 91 2.76 3.27 18.50
CA LEU A 91 1.39 3.76 18.43
C LEU A 91 0.38 2.71 18.85
N VAL A 92 0.60 1.47 18.47
CA VAL A 92 -0.31 0.40 18.83
C VAL A 92 -0.22 0.12 20.33
N ASP A 93 0.98 0.02 20.85
CA ASP A 93 1.17 -0.33 22.27
C ASP A 93 0.70 0.78 23.21
N SER A 94 0.91 2.02 22.83
CA SER A 94 0.52 3.12 23.70
C SER A 94 -0.94 3.50 23.55
N GLY A 95 -1.54 3.16 22.45
CA GLY A 95 -2.92 3.55 22.16
C GLY A 95 -3.07 5.03 21.93
N ALA A 96 -1.97 5.75 21.74
CA ALA A 96 -2.05 7.20 21.59
C ALA A 96 -2.45 7.56 20.16
N SER A 97 -3.09 8.70 20.02
CA SER A 97 -3.37 9.21 18.69
C SER A 97 -2.12 9.82 18.11
N PRO A 98 -1.81 9.54 16.88
CA PRO A 98 -0.62 10.12 16.27
C PRO A 98 -0.78 11.62 16.08
N GLU A 99 0.29 12.34 16.32
CA GLU A 99 0.24 13.77 16.13
C GLU A 99 0.70 14.18 14.76
N HIS A 100 1.43 13.37 14.06
CA HIS A 100 1.95 13.74 12.76
C HIS A 100 1.43 12.81 11.68
N GLU A 101 2.13 11.81 11.30
CA GLU A 101 1.67 10.88 10.31
C GLU A 101 0.72 9.90 10.91
N SER A 102 -0.29 9.47 10.20
CA SER A 102 -1.24 8.48 10.71
C SER A 102 -0.62 7.08 10.75
N LEU A 103 -1.25 6.18 11.45
CA LEU A 103 -0.84 4.79 11.47
C LEU A 103 -0.90 4.21 10.07
N GLU A 104 -1.92 4.57 9.32
CA GLU A 104 -2.07 4.11 7.95
C GLU A 104 -0.90 4.57 7.10
N ASP A 105 -0.41 5.78 7.29
CA ASP A 105 0.73 6.28 6.54
C ASP A 105 1.98 5.45 6.79
N SER A 106 2.17 4.99 8.02
CA SER A 106 3.31 4.14 8.32
C SER A 106 3.21 2.79 7.61
N PHE A 107 2.01 2.24 7.52
CA PHE A 107 1.82 1.00 6.77
C PHE A 107 2.06 1.22 5.27
N LYS A 108 1.58 2.33 4.72
CA LYS A 108 1.79 2.62 3.30
C LYS A 108 3.27 2.77 3.00
N ASP A 109 4.01 3.44 3.88
CA ASP A 109 5.43 3.61 3.69
C ASP A 109 6.15 2.26 3.74
N MET A 110 5.80 1.40 4.69
CA MET A 110 6.42 0.09 4.75
C MET A 110 6.13 -0.72 3.50
N ALA A 111 4.90 -0.67 3.03
CA ALA A 111 4.53 -1.41 1.82
C ALA A 111 5.36 -0.92 0.64
N ASN A 112 5.50 0.38 0.50
CA ASN A 112 6.25 0.92 -0.62
C ASN A 112 7.74 0.68 -0.48
N TYR A 113 8.30 0.68 0.73
CA TYR A 113 9.69 0.31 0.90
C TYR A 113 9.91 -1.16 0.50
N ALA A 114 8.95 -2.03 0.79
CA ALA A 114 9.07 -3.42 0.37
C ALA A 114 8.99 -3.54 -1.15
N ILE A 115 8.14 -2.76 -1.80
CA ILE A 115 8.05 -2.77 -3.25
C ILE A 115 9.37 -2.29 -3.85
N ILE A 116 9.94 -1.21 -3.29
CA ILE A 116 11.22 -0.71 -3.76
C ILE A 116 12.29 -1.79 -3.58
N GLY A 117 12.25 -2.49 -2.45
CA GLY A 117 13.21 -3.56 -2.19
C GLY A 117 13.15 -4.65 -3.24
N LEU A 118 11.94 -5.01 -3.66
CA LEU A 118 11.78 -6.00 -4.71
C LEU A 118 12.34 -5.48 -6.04
N LEU A 119 12.11 -4.22 -6.33
CA LEU A 119 12.65 -3.62 -7.55
C LEU A 119 14.17 -3.57 -7.52
N VAL A 120 14.74 -3.25 -6.36
CA VAL A 120 16.18 -3.24 -6.20
C VAL A 120 16.75 -4.65 -6.43
N LEU A 121 16.14 -5.65 -5.83
CA LEU A 121 16.62 -7.02 -5.98
C LEU A 121 16.51 -7.52 -7.41
N ARG A 122 15.59 -6.99 -8.16
CA ARG A 122 15.41 -7.37 -9.56
C ARG A 122 16.18 -6.48 -10.51
N GLY A 123 16.96 -5.52 -9.98
CA GLY A 123 17.71 -4.60 -10.82
C GLY A 123 16.84 -3.67 -11.62
N LYS A 124 15.69 -3.31 -11.06
CA LYS A 124 14.73 -2.48 -11.78
C LYS A 124 14.44 -1.15 -11.11
N TRP A 125 15.22 -0.78 -10.12
CA TRP A 125 14.95 0.48 -9.44
C TRP A 125 15.68 1.66 -10.06
N ASP A 126 16.96 1.54 -10.27
CA ASP A 126 17.76 2.66 -10.73
C ASP A 126 18.42 2.21 -12.01
N ASN A 127 17.67 2.21 -13.09
CA ASN A 127 18.20 1.76 -14.33
C ASN A 127 18.64 2.96 -15.07
N GLU A 128 19.84 3.07 -15.34
CA GLU A 128 20.31 4.15 -16.17
C GLU A 128 20.72 3.70 -17.47
#